data_b1fe473328b3e056395497d9207b736e
#
_entry.id   b1fe473328b3e056395497d9207b736e
#
_cell.length_a   1.000
_cell.length_b   1.000
_cell.length_c   1.000
_cell.angle_alpha   90.00
_cell.angle_beta   90.00
_cell.angle_gamma   90.00
#
_symmetry.space_group_name_H-M   'P 1'
#
loop_
_entity.id
_entity.type
_entity.pdbx_description
1 polymer ?
#
loop_
_entity_poly.entity_id
_entity_poly.type
_entity_poly.pdbx_seq_one_letter_code
_entity_poly.pdbx_strand_id
1 'polypeptide(L)'
;PHPGLVPHPREELANALTHGVGAAAALAAGAVLVTLAALRGDGWILAASIVFGVAMLLLYTASTLYHAVTHPVVKGRLKVFDHCAIYLLIAGTYTPFTLVGLRGPTGWWLFGAIWTLALAGVVFKLFYTGRFRRLSTFIYIAMGWLVVVAAKPMFHALDAATLAWLLAGGIAYTAGTAFYLRPH
;
A
#
# COMPACT_ATOMS: atom_id res chain seq x y z
N PRO A 1 25.48 16.60 8.79
CA PRO A 1 25.08 15.22 8.95
C PRO A 1 24.41 15.08 10.32
N HIS A 2 23.06 15.11 10.33
CA HIS A 2 22.36 14.70 11.54
C HIS A 2 22.62 13.21 11.73
N PRO A 3 23.11 12.73 12.86
CA PRO A 3 23.18 11.31 13.14
C PRO A 3 21.74 10.82 13.11
N GLY A 4 21.39 10.04 12.10
CA GLY A 4 20.09 9.40 12.02
C GLY A 4 19.93 8.57 13.30
N LEU A 5 18.88 8.85 14.08
CA LEU A 5 18.51 8.06 15.23
C LEU A 5 18.46 6.59 14.78
N VAL A 6 19.38 5.78 15.25
CA VAL A 6 19.36 4.34 15.03
C VAL A 6 18.13 3.85 15.78
N PRO A 7 17.14 3.24 15.10
CA PRO A 7 15.93 2.77 15.79
C PRO A 7 16.32 1.84 16.93
N HIS A 8 15.61 1.94 18.05
CA HIS A 8 15.91 1.12 19.22
C HIS A 8 15.71 -0.37 18.85
N PRO A 9 16.61 -1.29 19.22
CA PRO A 9 16.52 -2.71 18.85
C PRO A 9 15.17 -3.37 19.15
N ARG A 10 14.49 -2.94 20.22
CA ARG A 10 13.14 -3.41 20.57
C ARG A 10 12.07 -2.94 19.58
N GLU A 11 12.20 -1.74 19.02
CA GLU A 11 11.28 -1.21 18.00
C GLU A 11 11.46 -1.95 16.67
N GLU A 12 12.71 -2.21 16.29
CA GLU A 12 13.02 -3.02 15.10
C GLU A 12 12.45 -4.43 15.21
N LEU A 13 12.60 -5.06 16.38
CA LEU A 13 12.03 -6.39 16.63
C LEU A 13 10.49 -6.36 16.60
N ALA A 14 9.86 -5.39 17.25
CA ALA A 14 8.41 -5.25 17.25
C ALA A 14 7.87 -5.04 15.83
N ASN A 15 8.52 -4.19 15.03
CA ASN A 15 8.14 -3.96 13.64
C ASN A 15 8.33 -5.22 12.79
N ALA A 16 9.46 -5.94 12.94
CA ALA A 16 9.69 -7.18 12.22
C ALA A 16 8.64 -8.25 12.56
N LEU A 17 8.27 -8.40 13.83
CA LEU A 17 7.27 -9.38 14.26
C LEU A 17 5.86 -9.01 13.79
N THR A 18 5.43 -7.77 13.99
CA THR A 18 4.08 -7.31 13.58
C THR A 18 3.90 -7.38 12.07
N HIS A 19 4.91 -6.97 11.29
CA HIS A 19 4.85 -7.07 9.83
C HIS A 19 5.01 -8.51 9.35
N GLY A 20 5.76 -9.36 10.06
CA GLY A 20 5.83 -10.80 9.77
C GLY A 20 4.49 -11.50 9.93
N VAL A 21 3.75 -11.19 11.01
CA VAL A 21 2.37 -11.64 11.19
C VAL A 21 1.48 -11.08 10.08
N GLY A 22 1.66 -9.80 9.71
CA GLY A 22 0.97 -9.18 8.58
C GLY A 22 1.23 -9.90 7.26
N ALA A 23 2.48 -10.33 6.99
CA ALA A 23 2.83 -11.08 5.79
C ALA A 23 2.13 -12.46 5.74
N ALA A 24 2.11 -13.18 6.86
CA ALA A 24 1.42 -14.46 6.97
C ALA A 24 -0.10 -14.30 6.77
N ALA A 25 -0.70 -13.27 7.38
CA ALA A 25 -2.11 -12.94 7.20
C ALA A 25 -2.43 -12.52 5.76
N ALA A 26 -1.55 -11.72 5.12
CA ALA A 26 -1.70 -11.30 3.73
C ALA A 26 -1.63 -12.49 2.77
N LEU A 27 -0.74 -13.46 3.03
CA LEU A 27 -0.66 -14.69 2.24
C LEU A 27 -1.93 -15.52 2.37
N ALA A 28 -2.40 -15.76 3.60
CA ALA A 28 -3.59 -16.57 3.85
C ALA A 28 -4.85 -15.89 3.27
N ALA A 29 -5.08 -14.61 3.60
CA ALA A 29 -6.23 -13.86 3.10
C ALA A 29 -6.18 -13.67 1.58
N GLY A 30 -4.99 -13.41 1.02
CA GLY A 30 -4.78 -13.30 -0.42
C GLY A 30 -5.09 -14.61 -1.15
N ALA A 31 -4.66 -15.75 -0.62
CA ALA A 31 -4.97 -17.06 -1.18
C ALA A 31 -6.47 -17.31 -1.20
N VAL A 32 -7.18 -17.02 -0.09
CA VAL A 32 -8.64 -17.13 -0.02
C VAL A 32 -9.30 -16.23 -1.04
N LEU A 33 -8.90 -14.94 -1.08
CA LEU A 33 -9.47 -13.96 -1.99
C LEU A 33 -9.32 -14.38 -3.46
N VAL A 34 -8.12 -14.81 -3.86
CA VAL A 34 -7.83 -15.26 -5.22
C VAL A 34 -8.61 -16.53 -5.57
N THR A 35 -8.71 -17.47 -4.63
CA THR A 35 -9.52 -18.71 -4.82
C THR A 35 -10.99 -18.38 -5.05
N LEU A 36 -11.58 -17.52 -4.20
CA LEU A 36 -12.96 -17.09 -4.35
C LEU A 36 -13.19 -16.30 -5.66
N ALA A 37 -12.23 -15.48 -6.05
CA ALA A 37 -12.27 -14.74 -7.32
C ALA A 37 -12.22 -15.69 -8.53
N ALA A 38 -11.36 -16.73 -8.48
CA ALA A 38 -11.28 -17.74 -9.53
C ALA A 38 -12.59 -18.52 -9.69
N LEU A 39 -13.23 -18.88 -8.55
CA LEU A 39 -14.51 -19.60 -8.57
C LEU A 39 -15.67 -18.78 -9.16
N ARG A 40 -15.56 -17.42 -9.18
CA ARG A 40 -16.56 -16.55 -9.80
C ARG A 40 -16.48 -16.49 -11.32
N GLY A 41 -15.39 -16.93 -11.92
CA GLY A 41 -15.20 -16.98 -13.37
C GLY A 41 -15.05 -15.63 -14.07
N ASP A 42 -14.98 -14.50 -13.33
CA ASP A 42 -14.73 -13.17 -13.90
C ASP A 42 -13.22 -12.86 -13.84
N GLY A 43 -12.59 -12.78 -15.03
CA GLY A 43 -11.16 -12.52 -15.14
C GLY A 43 -10.71 -11.17 -14.56
N TRP A 44 -11.59 -10.16 -14.53
CA TRP A 44 -11.27 -8.86 -13.91
C TRP A 44 -11.23 -8.94 -12.40
N ILE A 45 -12.18 -9.67 -11.81
CA ILE A 45 -12.19 -9.93 -10.35
C ILE A 45 -10.93 -10.71 -9.98
N LEU A 46 -10.57 -11.74 -10.75
CA LEU A 46 -9.39 -12.54 -10.50
C LEU A 46 -8.10 -11.70 -10.62
N ALA A 47 -7.92 -10.95 -11.71
CA ALA A 47 -6.74 -10.12 -11.92
C ALA A 47 -6.59 -9.05 -10.81
N ALA A 48 -7.67 -8.37 -10.47
CA ALA A 48 -7.67 -7.36 -9.42
C ALA A 48 -7.34 -7.95 -8.04
N SER A 49 -7.88 -9.13 -7.73
CA SER A 49 -7.58 -9.86 -6.48
C SER A 49 -6.11 -10.28 -6.38
N ILE A 50 -5.53 -10.76 -7.49
CA ILE A 50 -4.11 -11.10 -7.55
C ILE A 50 -3.26 -9.87 -7.33
N VAL A 51 -3.52 -8.75 -8.03
CA VAL A 51 -2.74 -7.52 -7.90
C VAL A 51 -2.78 -6.99 -6.47
N PHE A 52 -3.97 -6.95 -5.86
CA PHE A 52 -4.11 -6.50 -4.47
C PHE A 52 -3.39 -7.43 -3.48
N GLY A 53 -3.61 -8.75 -3.58
CA GLY A 53 -2.98 -9.73 -2.69
C GLY A 53 -1.45 -9.72 -2.79
N VAL A 54 -0.91 -9.65 -4.01
CA VAL A 54 0.54 -9.56 -4.24
C VAL A 54 1.11 -8.25 -3.69
N ALA A 55 0.44 -7.11 -3.91
CA ALA A 55 0.91 -5.82 -3.40
C ALA A 55 0.95 -5.79 -1.86
N MET A 56 -0.05 -6.37 -1.21
CA MET A 56 -0.13 -6.47 0.26
C MET A 56 0.96 -7.40 0.82
N LEU A 57 1.14 -8.58 0.22
CA LEU A 57 2.19 -9.53 0.61
C LEU A 57 3.59 -8.91 0.40
N LEU A 58 3.80 -8.22 -0.72
CA LEU A 58 5.07 -7.56 -1.03
C LEU A 58 5.42 -6.51 0.02
N LEU A 59 4.47 -5.65 0.42
CA LEU A 59 4.70 -4.63 1.44
C LEU A 59 5.12 -5.26 2.76
N TYR A 60 4.33 -6.19 3.29
CA TYR A 60 4.60 -6.78 4.60
C TYR A 60 5.88 -7.60 4.60
N THR A 61 6.20 -8.29 3.51
CA THR A 61 7.46 -9.03 3.37
C THR A 61 8.66 -8.08 3.30
N ALA A 62 8.59 -7.05 2.46
CA ALA A 62 9.67 -6.06 2.34
C ALA A 62 9.95 -5.37 3.68
N SER A 63 8.89 -4.99 4.38
CA SER A 63 9.00 -4.32 5.68
C SER A 63 9.53 -5.26 6.78
N THR A 64 9.06 -6.51 6.82
CA THR A 64 9.60 -7.53 7.74
C THR A 64 11.10 -7.71 7.54
N LEU A 65 11.53 -7.89 6.31
CA LEU A 65 12.95 -8.07 5.98
C LEU A 65 13.78 -6.83 6.32
N TYR A 66 13.26 -5.63 6.02
CA TYR A 66 13.93 -4.38 6.36
C TYR A 66 14.18 -4.25 7.86
N HIS A 67 13.19 -4.58 8.69
CA HIS A 67 13.30 -4.48 10.14
C HIS A 67 14.10 -5.63 10.77
N ALA A 68 14.05 -6.84 10.21
CA ALA A 68 14.75 -8.00 10.72
C ALA A 68 16.26 -8.00 10.43
N VAL A 69 16.70 -7.40 9.32
CA VAL A 69 18.09 -7.43 8.88
C VAL A 69 18.92 -6.35 9.58
N THR A 70 20.09 -6.75 10.13
CA THR A 70 21.01 -5.85 10.82
C THR A 70 22.18 -5.40 9.96
N HIS A 71 22.54 -6.16 8.90
CA HIS A 71 23.68 -5.85 8.04
C HIS A 71 23.47 -4.51 7.29
N PRO A 72 24.31 -3.48 7.47
CA PRO A 72 24.01 -2.10 7.04
C PRO A 72 23.72 -1.93 5.56
N VAL A 73 24.50 -2.60 4.69
CA VAL A 73 24.34 -2.49 3.22
C VAL A 73 23.02 -3.13 2.78
N VAL A 74 22.70 -4.33 3.30
CA VAL A 74 21.46 -5.05 2.97
C VAL A 74 20.25 -4.27 3.50
N LYS A 75 20.33 -3.80 4.75
CA LYS A 75 19.28 -2.96 5.36
C LYS A 75 19.01 -1.69 4.55
N GLY A 76 20.06 -1.04 4.05
CA GLY A 76 19.93 0.12 3.18
C GLY A 76 19.15 -0.17 1.89
N ARG A 77 19.40 -1.31 1.25
CA ARG A 77 18.66 -1.77 0.06
C ARG A 77 17.21 -2.13 0.40
N LEU A 78 17.01 -2.89 1.47
CA LEU A 78 15.67 -3.28 1.93
C LEU A 78 14.81 -2.07 2.30
N LYS A 79 15.41 -1.01 2.84
CA LYS A 79 14.74 0.27 3.07
C LYS A 79 14.15 0.87 1.80
N VAL A 80 14.85 0.76 0.68
CA VAL A 80 14.34 1.23 -0.61
C VAL A 80 13.12 0.41 -1.03
N PHE A 81 13.20 -0.92 -0.94
CA PHE A 81 12.09 -1.81 -1.28
C PHE A 81 10.86 -1.57 -0.40
N ASP A 82 11.05 -1.47 0.92
CA ASP A 82 9.98 -1.17 1.88
C ASP A 82 9.24 0.13 1.50
N HIS A 83 9.97 1.21 1.20
CA HIS A 83 9.36 2.48 0.81
C HIS A 83 8.72 2.46 -0.59
N CYS A 84 9.25 1.69 -1.53
CA CYS A 84 8.64 1.49 -2.84
C CYS A 84 7.33 0.69 -2.74
N ALA A 85 7.30 -0.32 -1.87
CA ALA A 85 6.14 -1.18 -1.69
C ALA A 85 4.90 -0.43 -1.20
N ILE A 86 5.06 0.71 -0.49
CA ILE A 86 3.94 1.56 -0.08
C ILE A 86 3.20 2.11 -1.31
N TYR A 87 3.91 2.61 -2.32
CA TYR A 87 3.29 3.11 -3.56
C TYR A 87 2.53 2.00 -4.28
N LEU A 88 3.16 0.82 -4.37
CA LEU A 88 2.55 -0.35 -5.02
C LEU A 88 1.31 -0.84 -4.26
N LEU A 89 1.33 -0.81 -2.92
CA LEU A 89 0.16 -1.18 -2.14
C LEU A 89 -0.98 -0.19 -2.35
N ILE A 90 -0.72 1.13 -2.35
CA ILE A 90 -1.76 2.12 -2.60
C ILE A 90 -2.40 1.86 -3.98
N ALA A 91 -1.63 1.70 -5.04
CA ALA A 91 -2.17 1.40 -6.37
C ALA A 91 -2.87 0.03 -6.42
N GLY A 92 -2.32 -0.97 -5.73
CA GLY A 92 -2.92 -2.29 -5.60
C GLY A 92 -4.29 -2.28 -4.92
N THR A 93 -4.47 -1.47 -3.87
CA THR A 93 -5.77 -1.29 -3.21
C THR A 93 -6.81 -0.62 -4.10
N TYR A 94 -6.41 0.30 -4.98
CA TYR A 94 -7.31 0.93 -5.95
C TYR A 94 -7.77 -0.05 -7.03
N THR A 95 -6.97 -1.05 -7.37
CA THR A 95 -7.21 -1.93 -8.53
C THR A 95 -8.57 -2.62 -8.50
N PRO A 96 -9.04 -3.26 -7.40
CA PRO A 96 -10.38 -3.84 -7.34
C PRO A 96 -11.50 -2.80 -7.52
N PHE A 97 -11.37 -1.64 -6.90
CA PHE A 97 -12.40 -0.59 -7.01
C PHE A 97 -12.50 -0.03 -8.43
N THR A 98 -11.37 0.16 -9.10
CA THR A 98 -11.31 0.77 -10.43
C THR A 98 -11.70 -0.19 -11.54
N LEU A 99 -11.21 -1.45 -11.49
CA LEU A 99 -11.42 -2.42 -12.57
C LEU A 99 -12.69 -3.25 -12.39
N VAL A 100 -13.20 -3.37 -11.16
CA VAL A 100 -14.40 -4.15 -10.86
C VAL A 100 -15.56 -3.25 -10.45
N GLY A 101 -15.39 -2.43 -9.43
CA GLY A 101 -16.44 -1.59 -8.87
C GLY A 101 -16.87 -0.45 -9.80
N LEU A 102 -15.91 0.29 -10.38
CA LEU A 102 -16.14 1.43 -11.28
C LEU A 102 -15.99 1.06 -12.77
N ARG A 103 -16.19 -0.19 -13.13
CA ARG A 103 -15.97 -0.73 -14.48
C ARG A 103 -16.47 0.24 -15.57
N GLY A 104 -15.55 0.82 -16.36
CA GLY A 104 -15.85 1.82 -17.38
C GLY A 104 -14.81 2.93 -17.47
N PRO A 105 -15.07 4.02 -18.23
CA PRO A 105 -14.10 5.09 -18.48
C PRO A 105 -13.53 5.72 -17.19
N THR A 106 -14.38 5.99 -16.20
CA THR A 106 -13.95 6.56 -14.92
C THR A 106 -13.00 5.62 -14.18
N GLY A 107 -13.30 4.31 -14.14
CA GLY A 107 -12.45 3.30 -13.51
C GLY A 107 -11.09 3.21 -14.19
N TRP A 108 -11.05 3.17 -15.51
CA TRP A 108 -9.81 3.14 -16.29
C TRP A 108 -8.96 4.40 -16.11
N TRP A 109 -9.61 5.58 -16.11
CA TRP A 109 -8.89 6.82 -15.87
C TRP A 109 -8.24 6.83 -14.49
N LEU A 110 -9.00 6.47 -13.45
CA LEU A 110 -8.50 6.44 -12.09
C LEU A 110 -7.41 5.37 -11.90
N PHE A 111 -7.58 4.19 -12.52
CA PHE A 111 -6.57 3.14 -12.55
C PHE A 111 -5.27 3.64 -13.18
N GLY A 112 -5.33 4.26 -14.35
CA GLY A 112 -4.17 4.82 -15.03
C GLY A 112 -3.48 5.90 -14.20
N ALA A 113 -4.25 6.82 -13.61
CA ALA A 113 -3.73 7.90 -12.77
C ALA A 113 -2.98 7.35 -11.54
N ILE A 114 -3.60 6.44 -10.78
CA ILE A 114 -2.98 5.92 -9.54
C ILE A 114 -1.74 5.08 -9.83
N TRP A 115 -1.75 4.24 -10.86
CA TRP A 115 -0.58 3.45 -11.24
C TRP A 115 0.56 4.31 -11.80
N THR A 116 0.26 5.35 -12.56
CA THR A 116 1.27 6.33 -13.02
C THR A 116 1.92 7.04 -11.83
N LEU A 117 1.13 7.50 -10.87
CA LEU A 117 1.65 8.11 -9.65
C LEU A 117 2.48 7.13 -8.82
N ALA A 118 2.04 5.87 -8.71
CA ALA A 118 2.77 4.84 -7.99
C ALA A 118 4.14 4.56 -8.63
N LEU A 119 4.18 4.39 -9.96
CA LEU A 119 5.43 4.16 -10.68
C LEU A 119 6.38 5.37 -10.58
N ALA A 120 5.87 6.59 -10.71
CA ALA A 120 6.64 7.81 -10.48
C ALA A 120 7.19 7.87 -9.05
N GLY A 121 6.38 7.48 -8.05
CA GLY A 121 6.79 7.40 -6.66
C GLY A 121 7.87 6.35 -6.40
N VAL A 122 7.76 5.18 -7.05
CA VAL A 122 8.81 4.13 -7.00
C VAL A 122 10.12 4.67 -7.59
N VAL A 123 10.08 5.26 -8.78
CA VAL A 123 11.26 5.88 -9.40
C VAL A 123 11.86 6.94 -8.49
N PHE A 124 11.03 7.82 -7.92
CA PHE A 124 11.49 8.82 -6.95
C PHE A 124 12.21 8.17 -5.76
N LYS A 125 11.68 7.06 -5.21
CA LYS A 125 12.30 6.36 -4.08
C LYS A 125 13.60 5.65 -4.44
N LEU A 126 13.75 5.13 -5.64
CA LEU A 126 15.01 4.52 -6.07
C LEU A 126 16.18 5.50 -5.97
N PHE A 127 15.94 6.78 -6.24
CA PHE A 127 16.99 7.82 -6.23
C PHE A 127 17.06 8.62 -4.92
N TYR A 128 15.95 8.76 -4.19
CA TYR A 128 15.82 9.70 -3.07
C TYR A 128 15.31 9.05 -1.78
N THR A 129 15.48 7.73 -1.59
CA THR A 129 15.10 7.07 -0.34
C THR A 129 15.85 7.65 0.86
N GLY A 130 15.13 7.93 1.94
CA GLY A 130 15.66 8.59 3.14
C GLY A 130 15.71 10.12 3.06
N ARG A 131 15.56 10.71 1.87
CA ARG A 131 15.41 12.15 1.67
C ARG A 131 13.93 12.51 1.49
N PHE A 132 13.56 13.76 1.80
CA PHE A 132 12.21 14.28 1.58
C PHE A 132 11.09 13.43 2.25
N ARG A 133 11.32 12.98 3.49
CA ARG A 133 10.35 12.14 4.23
C ARG A 133 8.95 12.76 4.26
N ARG A 134 8.83 14.06 4.61
CA ARG A 134 7.54 14.77 4.68
C ARG A 134 6.84 14.84 3.32
N LEU A 135 7.58 15.12 2.25
CA LEU A 135 7.05 15.15 0.88
C LEU A 135 6.51 13.79 0.47
N SER A 136 7.26 12.72 0.73
CA SER A 136 6.81 11.35 0.43
C SER A 136 5.53 10.99 1.16
N THR A 137 5.44 11.32 2.46
CA THR A 137 4.23 11.05 3.25
C THR A 137 3.04 11.86 2.73
N PHE A 138 3.26 13.12 2.34
CA PHE A 138 2.21 13.93 1.72
C PHE A 138 1.70 13.30 0.40
N ILE A 139 2.62 12.82 -0.45
CA ILE A 139 2.26 12.13 -1.69
C ILE A 139 1.46 10.86 -1.41
N TYR A 140 1.86 10.06 -0.41
CA TYR A 140 1.10 8.87 0.00
C TYR A 140 -0.33 9.22 0.41
N ILE A 141 -0.52 10.26 1.24
CA ILE A 141 -1.84 10.72 1.67
C ILE A 141 -2.64 11.20 0.47
N ALA A 142 -2.06 12.03 -0.38
CA ALA A 142 -2.74 12.54 -1.59
C ALA A 142 -3.17 11.40 -2.52
N MET A 143 -2.33 10.40 -2.73
CA MET A 143 -2.68 9.20 -3.49
C MET A 143 -3.80 8.42 -2.83
N GLY A 144 -3.75 8.21 -1.51
CA GLY A 144 -4.79 7.49 -0.76
C GLY A 144 -6.16 8.16 -0.85
N TRP A 145 -6.22 9.49 -0.92
CA TRP A 145 -7.44 10.28 -1.05
C TRP A 145 -7.83 10.64 -2.49
N LEU A 146 -7.07 10.20 -3.48
CA LEU A 146 -7.42 10.42 -4.90
C LEU A 146 -8.81 9.88 -5.25
N VAL A 147 -9.28 8.87 -4.55
CA VAL A 147 -10.62 8.29 -4.66
C VAL A 147 -11.75 9.31 -4.51
N VAL A 148 -11.54 10.40 -3.78
CA VAL A 148 -12.53 11.46 -3.59
C VAL A 148 -12.90 12.13 -4.92
N VAL A 149 -11.99 12.18 -5.90
CA VAL A 149 -12.27 12.68 -7.25
C VAL A 149 -13.37 11.83 -7.95
N ALA A 150 -13.44 10.55 -7.62
CA ALA A 150 -14.44 9.61 -8.14
C ALA A 150 -15.59 9.34 -7.14
N ALA A 151 -15.76 10.17 -6.10
CA ALA A 151 -16.74 9.95 -5.04
C ALA A 151 -18.17 9.77 -5.60
N LYS A 152 -18.61 10.67 -6.51
CA LYS A 152 -19.96 10.59 -7.10
C LYS A 152 -20.22 9.25 -7.83
N PRO A 153 -19.41 8.81 -8.80
CA PRO A 153 -19.59 7.50 -9.40
C PRO A 153 -19.47 6.33 -8.41
N MET A 154 -18.63 6.43 -7.39
CA MET A 154 -18.51 5.39 -6.36
C MET A 154 -19.79 5.25 -5.52
N PHE A 155 -20.43 6.35 -5.11
CA PHE A 155 -21.70 6.33 -4.40
C PHE A 155 -22.83 5.67 -5.21
N HIS A 156 -22.76 5.71 -6.54
CA HIS A 156 -23.73 5.05 -7.40
C HIS A 156 -23.39 3.58 -7.71
N ALA A 157 -22.12 3.22 -7.70
CA ALA A 157 -21.64 1.90 -8.12
C ALA A 157 -21.42 0.91 -6.98
N LEU A 158 -21.13 1.40 -5.76
CA LEU A 158 -20.76 0.57 -4.61
C LEU A 158 -21.87 0.57 -3.56
N ASP A 159 -22.03 -0.56 -2.87
CA ASP A 159 -22.92 -0.67 -1.72
C ASP A 159 -22.39 0.09 -0.49
N ALA A 160 -23.29 0.39 0.45
CA ALA A 160 -22.98 1.19 1.62
C ALA A 160 -21.91 0.53 2.53
N ALA A 161 -21.87 -0.79 2.61
CA ALA A 161 -20.87 -1.50 3.41
C ALA A 161 -19.48 -1.34 2.81
N THR A 162 -19.35 -1.48 1.49
CA THR A 162 -18.10 -1.25 0.75
C THR A 162 -17.59 0.18 0.93
N LEU A 163 -18.49 1.18 0.83
CA LEU A 163 -18.14 2.60 1.06
C LEU A 163 -17.70 2.86 2.50
N ALA A 164 -18.36 2.24 3.49
CA ALA A 164 -18.01 2.37 4.89
C ALA A 164 -16.61 1.77 5.17
N TRP A 165 -16.30 0.59 4.63
CA TRP A 165 -14.98 -0.01 4.76
C TRP A 165 -13.89 0.82 4.07
N LEU A 166 -14.16 1.39 2.90
CA LEU A 166 -13.23 2.26 2.20
C LEU A 166 -12.92 3.52 3.02
N LEU A 167 -13.95 4.15 3.60
CA LEU A 167 -13.79 5.32 4.46
C LEU A 167 -13.01 4.98 5.74
N ALA A 168 -13.37 3.88 6.41
CA ALA A 168 -12.66 3.41 7.60
C ALA A 168 -11.18 3.13 7.31
N GLY A 169 -10.87 2.51 6.17
CA GLY A 169 -9.51 2.28 5.70
C GLY A 169 -8.76 3.58 5.46
N GLY A 170 -9.37 4.56 4.80
CA GLY A 170 -8.78 5.89 4.55
C GLY A 170 -8.48 6.66 5.85
N ILE A 171 -9.39 6.59 6.83
CA ILE A 171 -9.19 7.20 8.15
C ILE A 171 -8.04 6.50 8.89
N ALA A 172 -8.05 5.17 8.96
CA ALA A 172 -7.00 4.39 9.61
C ALA A 172 -5.61 4.64 8.99
N TYR A 173 -5.55 4.68 7.66
CA TYR A 173 -4.34 5.03 6.91
C TYR A 173 -3.83 6.43 7.26
N THR A 174 -4.70 7.43 7.27
CA THR A 174 -4.34 8.82 7.59
C THR A 174 -3.88 8.95 9.04
N ALA A 175 -4.56 8.29 9.98
CA ALA A 175 -4.14 8.23 11.37
C ALA A 175 -2.75 7.60 11.52
N GLY A 176 -2.49 6.47 10.81
CA GLY A 176 -1.19 5.81 10.80
C GLY A 176 -0.07 6.73 10.30
N THR A 177 -0.32 7.52 9.25
CA THR A 177 0.68 8.47 8.73
C THR A 177 0.99 9.60 9.71
N ALA A 178 0.01 10.03 10.52
CA ALA A 178 0.22 11.03 11.55
C ALA A 178 1.16 10.51 12.66
N PHE A 179 1.04 9.24 13.05
CA PHE A 179 2.01 8.60 13.96
C PHE A 179 3.40 8.48 13.33
N TYR A 180 3.49 8.08 12.07
CA TYR A 180 4.75 7.97 11.35
C TYR A 180 5.53 9.30 11.26
N LEU A 181 4.84 10.45 11.22
CA LEU A 181 5.46 11.77 11.14
C LEU A 181 5.89 12.35 12.48
N ARG A 182 5.48 11.76 13.60
CA ARG A 182 5.91 12.23 14.93
C ARG A 182 7.43 12.09 15.06
N PRO A 183 8.13 13.12 15.56
CA PRO A 183 9.54 12.98 15.95
C PRO A 183 9.60 12.08 17.21
N HIS A 184 10.46 11.09 17.17
CA HIS A 184 10.84 10.29 18.33
C HIS A 184 11.98 10.97 19.06
#